data_be001034067d9d36e8bd2084115fef2c
#
_entry.id   be001034067d9d36e8bd2084115fef2c
#
_cell.length_a   1.000
_cell.length_b   1.000
_cell.length_c   1.000
_cell.angle_alpha   90.00
_cell.angle_beta   90.00
_cell.angle_gamma   90.00
#
_symmetry.space_group_name_H-M   'P 1'
#
loop_
_entity.id
_entity.type
_entity.pdbx_description
1 polymer ?
#
loop_
_entity_poly.entity_id
_entity_poly.type
_entity_poly.pdbx_seq_one_letter_code
_entity_poly.pdbx_strand_id
1 'polypeptide(L)'
;MKTFGVDLQIANDVDADLVHVHTWYACLAGRLAQQLHEVPLVITAHSLEPFRPWKREQLGGGYNLSSWAEKDAYEHADRIIAVSGGMREDILAAYPNVDPNKVVVVHNGITMADFATPAPDDAGWKVFERYHIDRSKPTLLFVGRITRQKGLPYLLKALHLIDPGIQVVLCAGAPDTPEIAEEVKTAFAKLDEERGNIIWIEEMLPKPELNALEHGCDAFICPSIYEPLGIVNLEAMACGLPVVASATGGIPEVVVDGETGYLVPIDQLHDGTGTPTDPDKFVADMAAAIDKVMADPELAKKMGQAGYERARDHFSWESIADQTVQVYRDVLAERR
;
A
#
# COMPACT_ATOMS: atom_id res chain seq x y z
N MET A 1 5.85 5.98 24.12
CA MET A 1 6.23 7.05 25.08
C MET A 1 7.09 8.16 24.45
N LYS A 2 8.18 7.84 23.70
CA LYS A 2 8.99 8.89 23.03
C LYS A 2 8.16 9.72 22.03
N THR A 3 7.30 9.10 21.24
CA THR A 3 6.40 9.76 20.28
C THR A 3 5.55 10.82 20.98
N PHE A 4 4.87 10.47 22.05
CA PHE A 4 4.01 11.43 22.79
C PHE A 4 4.78 12.59 23.43
N GLY A 5 6.05 12.37 23.79
CA GLY A 5 6.93 13.48 24.23
C GLY A 5 7.20 14.49 23.12
N VAL A 6 7.36 14.03 21.89
CA VAL A 6 7.50 14.88 20.69
C VAL A 6 6.14 15.57 20.38
N ASP A 7 5.03 14.85 20.48
CA ASP A 7 3.69 15.41 20.25
C ASP A 7 3.36 16.58 21.17
N LEU A 8 3.74 16.48 22.47
CA LEU A 8 3.57 17.57 23.45
C LEU A 8 4.38 18.82 23.06
N GLN A 9 5.62 18.62 22.58
CA GLN A 9 6.45 19.72 22.15
C GLN A 9 5.91 20.38 20.88
N ILE A 10 5.52 19.58 19.88
CA ILE A 10 4.90 20.08 18.65
C ILE A 10 3.64 20.90 19.00
N ALA A 11 2.75 20.35 19.82
CA ALA A 11 1.51 21.04 20.20
C ALA A 11 1.74 22.38 20.90
N ASN A 12 2.82 22.50 21.72
CA ASN A 12 3.16 23.75 22.38
C ASN A 12 3.68 24.82 21.41
N ASP A 13 4.37 24.41 20.38
CA ASP A 13 5.10 25.32 19.46
C ASP A 13 4.27 25.68 18.20
N VAL A 14 2.99 25.28 18.12
CA VAL A 14 2.12 25.58 16.98
C VAL A 14 1.82 27.09 16.91
N ASP A 15 2.09 27.68 15.75
CA ASP A 15 1.66 29.02 15.33
C ASP A 15 1.14 28.91 13.89
N ALA A 16 -0.14 28.58 13.74
CA ALA A 16 -0.76 28.29 12.46
C ALA A 16 -2.27 28.51 12.49
N ASP A 17 -2.87 28.76 11.32
CA ASP A 17 -4.35 28.88 11.18
C ASP A 17 -5.05 27.52 11.14
N LEU A 18 -4.32 26.41 10.87
CA LEU A 18 -4.83 25.07 10.77
C LEU A 18 -3.70 24.06 11.04
N VAL A 19 -4.01 22.95 11.68
CA VAL A 19 -3.08 21.82 11.86
C VAL A 19 -3.55 20.63 11.04
N HIS A 20 -2.66 20.05 10.23
CA HIS A 20 -2.89 18.83 9.49
C HIS A 20 -1.91 17.74 9.96
N VAL A 21 -2.44 16.62 10.41
CA VAL A 21 -1.64 15.48 10.91
C VAL A 21 -1.86 14.23 10.06
N HIS A 22 -0.85 13.39 10.02
CA HIS A 22 -0.86 12.13 9.29
C HIS A 22 -0.60 10.98 10.25
N THR A 23 -1.48 9.99 10.25
CA THR A 23 -1.40 8.75 11.04
C THR A 23 -1.45 8.95 12.58
N TRP A 24 -1.63 7.86 13.32
CA TRP A 24 -1.83 7.86 14.77
C TRP A 24 -0.69 8.53 15.58
N TYR A 25 0.56 8.42 15.10
CA TYR A 25 1.71 8.95 15.86
C TYR A 25 1.81 10.49 15.86
N ALA A 26 1.03 11.19 15.06
CA ALA A 26 0.89 12.64 15.10
C ALA A 26 -0.51 13.08 15.61
N CYS A 27 -1.43 12.14 15.83
CA CYS A 27 -2.79 12.43 16.25
C CYS A 27 -2.84 13.19 17.58
N LEU A 28 -2.00 12.82 18.56
CA LEU A 28 -1.97 13.50 19.86
C LEU A 28 -1.48 14.94 19.73
N ALA A 29 -0.44 15.19 18.89
CA ALA A 29 0.03 16.56 18.62
C ALA A 29 -1.09 17.43 18.05
N GLY A 30 -1.78 16.95 17.00
CA GLY A 30 -2.90 17.68 16.39
C GLY A 30 -4.04 17.94 17.36
N ARG A 31 -4.40 16.93 18.14
CA ARG A 31 -5.50 17.05 19.12
C ARG A 31 -5.18 18.05 20.23
N LEU A 32 -3.96 18.04 20.74
CA LEU A 32 -3.52 19.01 21.76
C LEU A 32 -3.38 20.42 21.18
N ALA A 33 -2.86 20.58 19.98
CA ALA A 33 -2.78 21.88 19.30
C ALA A 33 -4.18 22.48 19.09
N GLN A 34 -5.16 21.67 18.66
CA GLN A 34 -6.57 22.07 18.55
C GLN A 34 -7.12 22.61 19.87
N GLN A 35 -6.78 21.97 21.00
CA GLN A 35 -7.24 22.39 22.33
C GLN A 35 -6.52 23.63 22.87
N LEU A 36 -5.22 23.75 22.66
CA LEU A 36 -4.39 24.81 23.22
C LEU A 36 -4.53 26.13 22.45
N HIS A 37 -4.65 26.03 21.12
CA HIS A 37 -4.59 27.19 20.23
C HIS A 37 -5.92 27.46 19.49
N GLU A 38 -6.95 26.64 19.75
CA GLU A 38 -8.28 26.74 19.11
C GLU A 38 -8.22 26.65 17.55
N VAL A 39 -7.17 26.04 17.02
CA VAL A 39 -6.97 25.83 15.57
C VAL A 39 -7.73 24.60 15.09
N PRO A 40 -8.26 24.58 13.85
CA PRO A 40 -8.88 23.41 13.27
C PRO A 40 -7.89 22.27 13.05
N LEU A 41 -8.37 21.04 13.23
CA LEU A 41 -7.63 19.81 13.03
C LEU A 41 -8.11 19.07 11.77
N VAL A 42 -7.21 18.88 10.83
CA VAL A 42 -7.37 17.97 9.68
C VAL A 42 -6.50 16.74 9.90
N ILE A 43 -7.02 15.55 9.55
CA ILE A 43 -6.28 14.28 9.67
C ILE A 43 -6.30 13.58 8.32
N THR A 44 -5.15 13.11 7.81
CA THR A 44 -5.12 12.12 6.73
C THR A 44 -4.92 10.72 7.27
N ALA A 45 -5.86 9.83 6.96
CA ALA A 45 -5.86 8.42 7.31
C ALA A 45 -5.09 7.60 6.27
N HIS A 46 -3.86 7.21 6.58
CA HIS A 46 -3.06 6.30 5.75
C HIS A 46 -3.18 4.83 6.19
N SER A 47 -3.69 4.59 7.37
CA SER A 47 -4.01 3.28 7.95
C SER A 47 -4.84 3.49 9.20
N LEU A 48 -5.53 2.44 9.67
CA LEU A 48 -6.31 2.48 10.92
C LEU A 48 -5.81 1.38 11.86
N GLU A 49 -5.62 1.72 13.13
CA GLU A 49 -5.18 0.76 14.15
C GLU A 49 -6.18 -0.40 14.33
N PRO A 50 -7.52 -0.21 14.34
CA PRO A 50 -8.48 -1.32 14.44
C PRO A 50 -8.38 -2.35 13.31
N PHE A 51 -7.98 -1.95 12.10
CA PHE A 51 -7.80 -2.85 10.95
C PHE A 51 -6.37 -3.42 10.85
N ARG A 52 -5.57 -3.27 11.91
CA ARG A 52 -4.21 -3.78 12.01
C ARG A 52 -3.98 -4.52 13.33
N PRO A 53 -4.82 -5.53 13.70
CA PRO A 53 -4.77 -6.20 14.99
C PRO A 53 -3.43 -6.89 15.26
N TRP A 54 -2.70 -7.33 14.23
CA TRP A 54 -1.33 -7.88 14.33
C TRP A 54 -0.32 -6.86 14.89
N LYS A 55 -0.60 -5.56 14.87
CA LYS A 55 0.23 -4.51 15.50
C LYS A 55 0.31 -4.69 17.02
N ARG A 56 -0.65 -5.35 17.64
CA ARG A 56 -0.60 -5.67 19.07
C ARG A 56 0.58 -6.61 19.40
N GLU A 57 0.90 -7.53 18.50
CA GLU A 57 2.07 -8.41 18.63
C GLU A 57 3.37 -7.59 18.61
N GLN A 58 3.44 -6.57 17.77
CA GLN A 58 4.60 -5.69 17.60
C GLN A 58 4.73 -4.65 18.72
N LEU A 59 3.64 -4.00 19.13
CA LEU A 59 3.64 -2.86 20.02
C LEU A 59 3.29 -3.19 21.48
N GLY A 60 2.79 -4.40 21.76
CA GLY A 60 2.33 -4.79 23.09
C GLY A 60 1.34 -3.79 23.67
N GLY A 61 1.57 -3.35 24.91
CA GLY A 61 0.74 -2.32 25.58
C GLY A 61 0.74 -0.97 24.87
N GLY A 62 1.71 -0.68 24.02
CA GLY A 62 1.76 0.54 23.20
C GLY A 62 0.61 0.64 22.19
N TYR A 63 0.07 -0.50 21.74
CA TYR A 63 -1.09 -0.56 20.86
C TYR A 63 -2.36 0.08 21.48
N ASN A 64 -2.56 -0.06 22.79
CA ASN A 64 -3.69 0.58 23.46
C ASN A 64 -3.59 2.11 23.42
N LEU A 65 -2.35 2.64 23.50
CA LEU A 65 -2.11 4.08 23.46
C LEU A 65 -2.26 4.62 22.01
N SER A 66 -1.74 3.90 21.01
CA SER A 66 -1.90 4.32 19.60
C SER A 66 -3.37 4.31 19.21
N SER A 67 -4.12 3.26 19.54
CA SER A 67 -5.55 3.14 19.27
C SER A 67 -6.38 4.21 20.00
N TRP A 68 -6.01 4.55 21.24
CA TRP A 68 -6.68 5.63 21.98
C TRP A 68 -6.42 6.99 21.33
N ALA A 69 -5.16 7.32 21.02
CA ALA A 69 -4.80 8.61 20.43
C ALA A 69 -5.42 8.81 19.04
N GLU A 70 -5.45 7.74 18.23
CA GLU A 70 -6.10 7.75 16.94
C GLU A 70 -7.60 7.99 17.08
N LYS A 71 -8.30 7.21 17.91
CA LYS A 71 -9.74 7.34 18.14
C LYS A 71 -10.12 8.74 18.60
N ASP A 72 -9.45 9.26 19.65
CA ASP A 72 -9.77 10.59 20.19
C ASP A 72 -9.60 11.68 19.13
N ALA A 73 -8.53 11.62 18.36
CA ALA A 73 -8.28 12.61 17.31
C ALA A 73 -9.33 12.54 16.19
N TYR A 74 -9.71 11.33 15.72
CA TYR A 74 -10.70 11.15 14.67
C TYR A 74 -12.09 11.63 15.09
N GLU A 75 -12.52 11.32 16.32
CA GLU A 75 -13.83 11.76 16.84
C GLU A 75 -13.93 13.29 17.00
N HIS A 76 -12.79 13.99 17.15
CA HIS A 76 -12.75 15.43 17.36
C HIS A 76 -12.19 16.24 16.18
N ALA A 77 -11.74 15.61 15.11
CA ALA A 77 -11.25 16.31 13.93
C ALA A 77 -12.35 17.19 13.29
N ASP A 78 -11.94 18.31 12.74
CA ASP A 78 -12.82 19.16 11.93
C ASP A 78 -13.03 18.55 10.56
N ARG A 79 -12.00 17.89 9.99
CA ARG A 79 -12.08 17.13 8.73
C ARG A 79 -11.14 15.93 8.75
N ILE A 80 -11.56 14.83 8.13
CA ILE A 80 -10.76 13.63 7.94
C ILE A 80 -10.63 13.38 6.45
N ILE A 81 -9.41 13.26 5.96
CA ILE A 81 -9.09 12.85 4.61
C ILE A 81 -8.86 11.34 4.62
N ALA A 82 -9.73 10.59 3.99
CA ALA A 82 -9.55 9.19 3.69
C ALA A 82 -8.81 9.04 2.36
N VAL A 83 -7.77 8.21 2.29
CA VAL A 83 -6.97 8.03 1.07
C VAL A 83 -7.66 7.19 0.00
N SER A 84 -8.85 6.66 0.30
CA SER A 84 -9.74 5.95 -0.64
C SER A 84 -11.17 5.91 -0.12
N GLY A 85 -12.12 5.54 -0.98
CA GLY A 85 -13.49 5.22 -0.57
C GLY A 85 -13.54 4.04 0.40
N GLY A 86 -12.75 2.99 0.15
CA GLY A 86 -12.60 1.87 1.08
C GLY A 86 -12.10 2.32 2.45
N MET A 87 -11.10 3.19 2.52
CA MET A 87 -10.63 3.78 3.79
C MET A 87 -11.72 4.62 4.47
N ARG A 88 -12.56 5.33 3.70
CA ARG A 88 -13.69 6.07 4.26
C ARG A 88 -14.68 5.13 4.94
N GLU A 89 -15.01 4.02 4.33
CA GLU A 89 -15.88 2.99 4.92
C GLU A 89 -15.26 2.40 6.19
N ASP A 90 -13.99 2.08 6.16
CA ASP A 90 -13.24 1.57 7.31
C ASP A 90 -13.25 2.56 8.49
N ILE A 91 -13.04 3.87 8.23
CA ILE A 91 -13.11 4.92 9.26
C ILE A 91 -14.49 4.94 9.93
N LEU A 92 -15.55 4.94 9.15
CA LEU A 92 -16.93 5.01 9.66
C LEU A 92 -17.32 3.73 10.41
N ALA A 93 -16.80 2.57 10.00
CA ALA A 93 -17.01 1.31 10.71
C ALA A 93 -16.22 1.27 12.04
N ALA A 94 -14.97 1.73 12.04
CA ALA A 94 -14.10 1.72 13.21
C ALA A 94 -14.52 2.75 14.28
N TYR A 95 -14.98 3.91 13.83
CA TYR A 95 -15.28 5.07 14.67
C TYR A 95 -16.71 5.59 14.44
N PRO A 96 -17.74 4.88 14.94
CA PRO A 96 -19.16 5.20 14.67
C PRO A 96 -19.62 6.57 15.21
N ASN A 97 -18.82 7.22 16.06
CA ASN A 97 -19.10 8.58 16.53
C ASN A 97 -18.58 9.68 15.58
N VAL A 98 -17.84 9.32 14.55
CA VAL A 98 -17.38 10.27 13.52
C VAL A 98 -18.55 10.64 12.62
N ASP A 99 -18.79 11.94 12.43
CA ASP A 99 -19.77 12.43 11.47
C ASP A 99 -19.33 12.08 10.04
N PRO A 100 -20.13 11.31 9.25
CA PRO A 100 -19.78 10.94 7.88
C PRO A 100 -19.51 12.12 6.95
N ASN A 101 -20.08 13.30 7.22
CA ASN A 101 -19.86 14.53 6.46
C ASN A 101 -18.46 15.13 6.65
N LYS A 102 -17.78 14.77 7.73
CA LYS A 102 -16.40 15.19 7.99
C LYS A 102 -15.36 14.32 7.29
N VAL A 103 -15.76 13.17 6.72
CA VAL A 103 -14.84 12.25 6.04
C VAL A 103 -14.92 12.46 4.54
N VAL A 104 -13.87 13.03 3.96
CA VAL A 104 -13.73 13.29 2.53
C VAL A 104 -12.67 12.37 1.93
N VAL A 105 -12.84 11.99 0.67
CA VAL A 105 -11.84 11.16 -0.04
C VAL A 105 -10.90 12.06 -0.82
N VAL A 106 -9.61 11.97 -0.52
CA VAL A 106 -8.53 12.53 -1.34
C VAL A 106 -7.42 11.49 -1.42
N HIS A 107 -7.19 10.95 -2.60
CA HIS A 107 -6.21 9.89 -2.82
C HIS A 107 -4.78 10.35 -2.52
N ASN A 108 -3.86 9.42 -2.30
CA ASN A 108 -2.43 9.72 -2.38
C ASN A 108 -2.02 9.84 -3.85
N GLY A 109 -1.03 10.69 -4.12
CA GLY A 109 -0.45 10.85 -5.43
C GLY A 109 0.93 10.22 -5.55
N ILE A 110 1.46 10.27 -6.78
CA ILE A 110 2.84 9.94 -7.10
C ILE A 110 3.49 11.05 -7.93
N THR A 111 4.82 11.11 -7.89
CA THR A 111 5.62 11.97 -8.76
C THR A 111 6.08 11.15 -9.97
N MET A 112 5.43 11.30 -11.12
CA MET A 112 5.74 10.50 -12.32
C MET A 112 7.22 10.56 -12.73
N ALA A 113 7.90 11.70 -12.51
CA ALA A 113 9.32 11.84 -12.80
C ALA A 113 10.23 10.89 -12.01
N ASP A 114 9.77 10.45 -10.83
CA ASP A 114 10.47 9.49 -9.99
C ASP A 114 10.49 8.06 -10.57
N PHE A 115 9.59 7.78 -11.49
CA PHE A 115 9.37 6.48 -12.15
C PHE A 115 9.67 6.56 -13.66
N ALA A 116 10.46 7.55 -14.08
CA ALA A 116 10.92 7.62 -15.46
C ALA A 116 11.80 6.41 -15.81
N THR A 117 11.69 5.94 -17.06
CA THR A 117 12.51 4.83 -17.56
C THR A 117 13.99 5.15 -17.37
N PRO A 118 14.77 4.31 -16.66
CA PRO A 118 16.20 4.55 -16.48
C PRO A 118 16.96 4.55 -17.83
N ALA A 119 17.99 5.41 -17.96
CA ALA A 119 18.85 5.40 -19.13
C ALA A 119 19.49 4.01 -19.36
N PRO A 120 19.80 3.61 -20.60
CA PRO A 120 20.37 2.28 -20.87
C PRO A 120 21.68 1.96 -20.12
N ASP A 121 22.43 2.99 -19.77
CA ASP A 121 23.70 2.92 -19.02
C ASP A 121 23.54 3.21 -17.51
N ASP A 122 22.28 3.34 -17.01
CA ASP A 122 22.03 3.57 -15.61
C ASP A 122 22.53 2.40 -14.75
N ALA A 123 23.16 2.75 -13.61
CA ALA A 123 23.72 1.77 -12.70
C ALA A 123 22.66 0.86 -12.06
N GLY A 124 21.40 1.29 -11.99
CA GLY A 124 20.29 0.48 -11.49
C GLY A 124 20.10 -0.83 -12.20
N TRP A 125 20.39 -0.89 -13.52
CA TRP A 125 20.30 -2.13 -14.30
C TRP A 125 21.22 -3.26 -13.84
N LYS A 126 22.26 -2.97 -13.03
CA LYS A 126 23.15 -3.98 -12.45
C LYS A 126 22.47 -4.91 -11.47
N VAL A 127 21.26 -4.55 -10.99
CA VAL A 127 20.44 -5.40 -10.14
C VAL A 127 20.15 -6.75 -10.79
N PHE A 128 19.94 -6.78 -12.11
CA PHE A 128 19.70 -8.02 -12.86
C PHE A 128 20.91 -8.96 -12.82
N GLU A 129 22.12 -8.44 -12.98
CA GLU A 129 23.35 -9.23 -12.88
C GLU A 129 23.61 -9.67 -11.43
N ARG A 130 23.44 -8.74 -10.48
CA ARG A 130 23.72 -8.98 -9.03
C ARG A 130 22.90 -10.11 -8.46
N TYR A 131 21.63 -10.22 -8.87
CA TYR A 131 20.72 -11.26 -8.40
C TYR A 131 20.46 -12.37 -9.42
N HIS A 132 21.23 -12.42 -10.50
CA HIS A 132 21.10 -13.43 -11.56
C HIS A 132 19.69 -13.52 -12.16
N ILE A 133 19.03 -12.36 -12.33
CA ILE A 133 17.71 -12.26 -12.95
C ILE A 133 17.87 -12.34 -14.47
N ASP A 134 17.27 -13.35 -15.08
CA ASP A 134 17.35 -13.57 -16.54
C ASP A 134 16.32 -12.71 -17.28
N ARG A 135 16.77 -11.65 -17.92
CA ARG A 135 15.92 -10.70 -18.67
C ARG A 135 15.25 -11.28 -19.91
N SER A 136 15.60 -12.50 -20.30
CA SER A 136 14.96 -13.19 -21.43
C SER A 136 13.71 -13.99 -21.03
N LYS A 137 13.46 -14.13 -19.72
CA LYS A 137 12.32 -14.85 -19.18
C LYS A 137 11.18 -13.90 -18.82
N PRO A 138 9.93 -14.32 -19.03
CA PRO A 138 8.78 -13.58 -18.47
C PRO A 138 8.91 -13.52 -16.95
N THR A 139 8.86 -12.29 -16.40
CA THR A 139 9.19 -12.04 -14.99
C THR A 139 8.05 -11.33 -14.25
N LEU A 140 7.58 -11.96 -13.16
CA LEU A 140 6.62 -11.40 -12.21
C LEU A 140 7.37 -10.74 -11.05
N LEU A 141 7.01 -9.50 -10.70
CA LEU A 141 7.61 -8.74 -9.61
C LEU A 141 6.65 -8.57 -8.44
N PHE A 142 7.15 -8.84 -7.23
CA PHE A 142 6.54 -8.44 -5.97
C PHE A 142 7.47 -7.48 -5.22
N VAL A 143 6.90 -6.39 -4.68
CA VAL A 143 7.63 -5.45 -3.82
C VAL A 143 6.82 -5.19 -2.55
N GLY A 144 7.41 -5.46 -1.39
CA GLY A 144 6.73 -5.20 -0.13
C GLY A 144 7.47 -5.72 1.09
N ARG A 145 7.06 -5.25 2.28
CA ARG A 145 7.57 -5.82 3.54
C ARG A 145 6.95 -7.18 3.82
N ILE A 146 7.66 -8.01 4.57
CA ILE A 146 7.14 -9.29 5.06
C ILE A 146 6.19 -9.01 6.23
N THR A 147 4.92 -8.80 5.91
CA THR A 147 3.86 -8.54 6.88
C THR A 147 2.63 -9.35 6.53
N ARG A 148 1.76 -9.64 7.51
CA ARG A 148 0.48 -10.33 7.23
C ARG A 148 -0.37 -9.55 6.25
N GLN A 149 -0.38 -8.22 6.38
CA GLN A 149 -1.09 -7.30 5.50
C GLN A 149 -0.77 -7.51 4.01
N LYS A 150 0.51 -7.76 3.68
CA LYS A 150 0.97 -7.87 2.28
C LYS A 150 0.66 -9.22 1.63
N GLY A 151 0.06 -10.17 2.33
CA GLY A 151 -0.45 -11.40 1.77
C GLY A 151 0.59 -12.35 1.18
N LEU A 152 1.89 -12.17 1.50
CA LEU A 152 2.98 -12.98 0.94
C LEU A 152 2.78 -14.49 1.15
N PRO A 153 2.26 -15.01 2.28
CA PRO A 153 1.97 -16.43 2.41
C PRO A 153 0.96 -16.99 1.38
N TYR A 154 -0.02 -16.19 0.94
CA TYR A 154 -0.96 -16.58 -0.12
C TYR A 154 -0.29 -16.56 -1.48
N LEU A 155 0.56 -15.54 -1.75
CA LEU A 155 1.34 -15.48 -2.98
C LEU A 155 2.24 -16.71 -3.11
N LEU A 156 3.02 -17.06 -2.07
CA LEU A 156 3.90 -18.25 -2.12
C LEU A 156 3.14 -19.53 -2.45
N LYS A 157 1.91 -19.68 -1.96
CA LYS A 157 1.03 -20.81 -2.34
C LYS A 157 0.58 -20.72 -3.80
N ALA A 158 0.21 -19.53 -4.28
CA ALA A 158 -0.22 -19.34 -5.67
C ALA A 158 0.92 -19.63 -6.66
N LEU A 159 2.16 -19.32 -6.30
CA LEU A 159 3.34 -19.59 -7.12
C LEU A 159 3.59 -21.09 -7.40
N HIS A 160 3.07 -22.02 -6.59
CA HIS A 160 3.08 -23.44 -6.93
C HIS A 160 2.15 -23.80 -8.10
N LEU A 161 1.17 -22.95 -8.41
CA LEU A 161 0.11 -23.24 -9.38
C LEU A 161 0.33 -22.58 -10.73
N ILE A 162 1.17 -21.52 -10.81
CA ILE A 162 1.44 -20.79 -12.07
C ILE A 162 2.45 -21.52 -12.95
N ASP A 163 2.51 -21.12 -14.24
CA ASP A 163 3.46 -21.66 -15.22
C ASP A 163 4.90 -21.63 -14.65
N PRO A 164 5.61 -22.78 -14.60
CA PRO A 164 6.98 -22.85 -14.11
C PRO A 164 8.00 -22.09 -14.99
N GLY A 165 7.64 -21.72 -16.21
CA GLY A 165 8.46 -20.87 -17.08
C GLY A 165 8.54 -19.42 -16.64
N ILE A 166 7.59 -18.93 -15.83
CA ILE A 166 7.59 -17.58 -15.28
C ILE A 166 8.67 -17.45 -14.20
N GLN A 167 9.59 -16.54 -14.36
CA GLN A 167 10.54 -16.13 -13.33
C GLN A 167 9.83 -15.21 -12.33
N VAL A 168 10.13 -15.36 -11.04
CA VAL A 168 9.53 -14.53 -9.99
C VAL A 168 10.61 -13.82 -9.20
N VAL A 169 10.49 -12.49 -9.07
CA VAL A 169 11.37 -11.67 -8.24
C VAL A 169 10.57 -11.16 -7.05
N LEU A 170 10.98 -11.56 -5.85
CA LEU A 170 10.38 -11.15 -4.59
C LEU A 170 11.31 -10.16 -3.89
N CYS A 171 11.04 -8.86 -4.01
CA CYS A 171 11.68 -7.83 -3.19
C CYS A 171 10.94 -7.76 -1.85
N ALA A 172 11.28 -8.65 -0.92
CA ALA A 172 10.55 -8.85 0.33
C ALA A 172 11.51 -8.90 1.53
N GLY A 173 11.48 -7.86 2.35
CA GLY A 173 12.32 -7.74 3.55
C GLY A 173 11.57 -7.12 4.72
N ALA A 174 12.31 -6.73 5.76
CA ALA A 174 11.81 -6.04 6.95
C ALA A 174 10.55 -6.70 7.56
N PRO A 175 10.65 -7.94 8.06
CA PRO A 175 9.53 -8.63 8.68
C PRO A 175 9.03 -7.88 9.91
N ASP A 176 7.69 -7.85 10.11
CA ASP A 176 7.08 -7.22 11.29
C ASP A 176 7.37 -8.00 12.58
N THR A 177 7.43 -9.33 12.50
CA THR A 177 7.75 -10.22 13.64
C THR A 177 8.62 -11.41 13.20
N PRO A 178 9.35 -12.05 14.13
CA PRO A 178 10.12 -13.27 13.84
C PRO A 178 9.25 -14.42 13.31
N GLU A 179 8.00 -14.54 13.78
CA GLU A 179 7.09 -15.62 13.42
C GLU A 179 6.73 -15.57 11.94
N ILE A 180 6.34 -14.38 11.42
CA ILE A 180 6.03 -14.23 9.99
C ILE A 180 7.29 -14.38 9.13
N ALA A 181 8.46 -13.97 9.64
CA ALA A 181 9.73 -14.19 8.94
C ALA A 181 10.02 -15.69 8.75
N GLU A 182 9.86 -16.50 9.80
CA GLU A 182 10.10 -17.95 9.75
C GLU A 182 9.07 -18.67 8.87
N GLU A 183 7.79 -18.29 8.99
CA GLU A 183 6.71 -18.79 8.12
C GLU A 183 7.04 -18.60 6.64
N VAL A 184 7.43 -17.37 6.26
CA VAL A 184 7.76 -17.01 4.87
C VAL A 184 9.04 -17.74 4.42
N LYS A 185 10.08 -17.82 5.25
CA LYS A 185 11.33 -18.54 4.91
C LYS A 185 11.08 -20.02 4.66
N THR A 186 10.29 -20.64 5.50
CA THR A 186 9.95 -22.07 5.36
C THR A 186 9.14 -22.32 4.08
N ALA A 187 8.14 -21.47 3.80
CA ALA A 187 7.33 -21.59 2.61
C ALA A 187 8.15 -21.32 1.32
N PHE A 188 9.05 -20.33 1.36
CA PHE A 188 9.95 -20.03 0.25
C PHE A 188 10.91 -21.18 -0.04
N ALA A 189 11.57 -21.72 0.98
CA ALA A 189 12.52 -22.82 0.79
C ALA A 189 11.87 -24.06 0.11
N LYS A 190 10.64 -24.39 0.53
CA LYS A 190 9.86 -25.46 -0.11
C LYS A 190 9.53 -25.12 -1.57
N LEU A 191 9.08 -23.90 -1.84
CA LEU A 191 8.72 -23.46 -3.17
C LEU A 191 9.93 -23.45 -4.11
N ASP A 192 11.09 -22.98 -3.65
CA ASP A 192 12.34 -22.94 -4.43
C ASP A 192 12.84 -24.35 -4.77
N GLU A 193 12.74 -25.30 -3.83
CA GLU A 193 13.08 -26.71 -4.07
C GLU A 193 12.17 -27.36 -5.14
N GLU A 194 10.87 -27.06 -5.11
CA GLU A 194 9.87 -27.66 -5.99
C GLU A 194 9.83 -27.01 -7.39
N ARG A 195 10.02 -25.68 -7.47
CA ARG A 195 9.79 -24.92 -8.68
C ARG A 195 11.07 -24.39 -9.33
N GLY A 196 12.00 -23.85 -8.53
CA GLY A 196 13.06 -22.98 -9.05
C GLY A 196 12.53 -21.67 -9.70
N ASN A 197 13.39 -20.97 -10.42
CA ASN A 197 13.05 -19.68 -11.07
C ASN A 197 12.47 -18.62 -10.14
N ILE A 198 12.82 -18.65 -8.82
CA ILE A 198 12.39 -17.68 -7.84
C ILE A 198 13.62 -17.02 -7.23
N ILE A 199 13.61 -15.68 -7.27
CA ILE A 199 14.70 -14.87 -6.72
C ILE A 199 14.13 -14.07 -5.58
N TRP A 200 14.68 -14.27 -4.38
CA TRP A 200 14.29 -13.51 -3.20
C TRP A 200 15.36 -12.50 -2.83
N ILE A 201 14.99 -11.22 -2.81
CA ILE A 201 15.82 -10.09 -2.42
C ILE A 201 15.31 -9.63 -1.05
N GLU A 202 16.06 -9.95 0.01
CA GLU A 202 15.67 -9.63 1.39
C GLU A 202 16.04 -8.20 1.79
N GLU A 203 17.01 -7.60 1.14
CA GLU A 203 17.45 -6.24 1.44
C GLU A 203 16.53 -5.18 0.82
N MET A 204 16.51 -4.00 1.43
CA MET A 204 15.83 -2.85 0.86
C MET A 204 16.68 -2.29 -0.27
N LEU A 205 16.20 -2.42 -1.51
CA LEU A 205 16.89 -1.93 -2.68
C LEU A 205 16.90 -0.40 -2.72
N PRO A 206 18.01 0.22 -3.18
CA PRO A 206 18.02 1.62 -3.55
C PRO A 206 16.99 1.93 -4.66
N LYS A 207 16.41 3.12 -4.63
CA LYS A 207 15.38 3.55 -5.60
C LYS A 207 15.77 3.32 -7.08
N PRO A 208 17.02 3.62 -7.55
CA PRO A 208 17.41 3.34 -8.93
C PRO A 208 17.34 1.85 -9.32
N GLU A 209 17.71 0.96 -8.40
CA GLU A 209 17.66 -0.49 -8.64
C GLU A 209 16.22 -1.01 -8.66
N LEU A 210 15.37 -0.52 -7.75
CA LEU A 210 13.95 -0.87 -7.74
C LEU A 210 13.26 -0.39 -9.00
N ASN A 211 13.50 0.87 -9.42
CA ASN A 211 12.97 1.43 -10.66
C ASN A 211 13.42 0.62 -11.89
N ALA A 212 14.69 0.16 -11.93
CA ALA A 212 15.17 -0.72 -12.99
C ALA A 212 14.45 -2.07 -13.02
N LEU A 213 14.14 -2.66 -11.86
CA LEU A 213 13.34 -3.89 -11.77
C LEU A 213 11.93 -3.67 -12.28
N GLU A 214 11.27 -2.59 -11.86
CA GLU A 214 9.91 -2.25 -12.29
C GLU A 214 9.83 -2.03 -13.80
N HIS A 215 10.85 -1.43 -14.43
CA HIS A 215 10.91 -1.29 -15.90
C HIS A 215 11.38 -2.53 -16.64
N GLY A 216 11.98 -3.48 -15.96
CA GLY A 216 12.58 -4.66 -16.58
C GLY A 216 11.80 -5.95 -16.37
N CYS A 217 10.73 -5.94 -15.58
CA CYS A 217 9.78 -7.05 -15.39
C CYS A 217 8.55 -6.91 -16.30
N ASP A 218 7.69 -7.93 -16.34
CA ASP A 218 6.55 -8.00 -17.27
C ASP A 218 5.20 -7.80 -16.58
N ALA A 219 5.10 -8.07 -15.28
CA ALA A 219 3.89 -7.83 -14.48
C ALA A 219 4.24 -7.61 -13.01
N PHE A 220 3.35 -6.92 -12.30
CA PHE A 220 3.43 -6.68 -10.87
C PHE A 220 2.32 -7.42 -10.13
N ILE A 221 2.61 -7.99 -8.94
CA ILE A 221 1.64 -8.67 -8.08
C ILE A 221 1.52 -7.98 -6.72
N CYS A 222 0.27 -7.63 -6.33
CA CYS A 222 -0.06 -7.08 -5.02
C CYS A 222 -1.12 -7.95 -4.32
N PRO A 223 -0.71 -9.01 -3.58
CA PRO A 223 -1.61 -9.96 -2.94
C PRO A 223 -2.10 -9.49 -1.57
N SER A 224 -2.12 -8.17 -1.32
CA SER A 224 -2.45 -7.60 -0.01
C SER A 224 -3.85 -8.01 0.45
N ILE A 225 -3.98 -8.36 1.74
CA ILE A 225 -5.27 -8.62 2.38
C ILE A 225 -5.86 -7.39 3.09
N TYR A 226 -5.09 -6.33 3.19
CA TYR A 226 -5.51 -5.01 3.62
C TYR A 226 -4.62 -3.96 2.96
N GLU A 227 -5.23 -3.03 2.23
CA GLU A 227 -4.50 -1.99 1.52
C GLU A 227 -5.30 -0.69 1.48
N PRO A 228 -4.91 0.33 2.23
CA PRO A 228 -5.64 1.61 2.27
C PRO A 228 -5.85 2.28 0.93
N LEU A 229 -4.84 2.27 0.06
CA LEU A 229 -4.94 2.74 -1.33
C LEU A 229 -4.18 1.80 -2.28
N GLY A 230 -2.94 1.45 -1.96
CA GLY A 230 -2.08 0.65 -2.81
C GLY A 230 -1.10 1.49 -3.65
N ILE A 231 -0.32 2.36 -3.00
CA ILE A 231 0.69 3.20 -3.67
C ILE A 231 1.66 2.36 -4.50
N VAL A 232 2.05 1.17 -4.03
CA VAL A 232 2.93 0.26 -4.80
C VAL A 232 2.34 -0.15 -6.15
N ASN A 233 1.00 -0.19 -6.28
CA ASN A 233 0.35 -0.43 -7.56
C ASN A 233 0.47 0.78 -8.49
N LEU A 234 0.37 2.00 -7.94
CA LEU A 234 0.60 3.23 -8.69
C LEU A 234 2.05 3.33 -9.18
N GLU A 235 3.02 2.93 -8.34
CA GLU A 235 4.44 2.89 -8.66
C GLU A 235 4.69 1.92 -9.85
N ALA A 236 4.18 0.69 -9.76
CA ALA A 236 4.24 -0.28 -10.84
C ALA A 236 3.56 0.20 -12.14
N MET A 237 2.36 0.81 -12.03
CA MET A 237 1.63 1.39 -13.15
C MET A 237 2.41 2.56 -13.78
N ALA A 238 3.07 3.39 -12.97
CA ALA A 238 3.91 4.49 -13.46
C ALA A 238 5.15 3.99 -14.24
N CYS A 239 5.59 2.77 -13.98
CA CYS A 239 6.63 2.08 -14.76
C CYS A 239 6.05 1.31 -15.98
N GLY A 240 4.73 1.35 -16.19
CA GLY A 240 4.08 0.67 -17.30
C GLY A 240 3.86 -0.83 -17.10
N LEU A 241 3.88 -1.31 -15.85
CA LEU A 241 3.57 -2.71 -15.54
C LEU A 241 2.05 -2.93 -15.43
N PRO A 242 1.50 -3.99 -16.03
CA PRO A 242 0.18 -4.47 -15.69
C PRO A 242 0.18 -5.00 -14.25
N VAL A 243 -0.91 -4.75 -13.52
CA VAL A 243 -1.00 -5.11 -12.10
C VAL A 243 -2.00 -6.23 -11.89
N VAL A 244 -1.57 -7.32 -11.25
CA VAL A 244 -2.48 -8.31 -10.65
C VAL A 244 -2.58 -7.98 -9.16
N ALA A 245 -3.77 -7.73 -8.65
CA ALA A 245 -3.93 -7.33 -7.25
C ALA A 245 -5.22 -7.85 -6.63
N SER A 246 -5.23 -8.06 -5.32
CA SER A 246 -6.45 -8.41 -4.60
C SER A 246 -7.44 -7.24 -4.58
N ALA A 247 -8.73 -7.54 -4.73
CA ALA A 247 -9.82 -6.56 -4.71
C ALA A 247 -10.17 -6.16 -3.28
N THR A 248 -9.23 -5.51 -2.56
CA THR A 248 -9.42 -5.08 -1.16
C THR A 248 -9.07 -3.61 -0.94
N GLY A 249 -9.72 -2.97 0.02
CA GLY A 249 -9.49 -1.59 0.41
C GLY A 249 -9.57 -0.62 -0.76
N GLY A 250 -8.53 0.20 -0.96
CA GLY A 250 -8.45 1.17 -2.05
C GLY A 250 -7.90 0.63 -3.37
N ILE A 251 -7.45 -0.64 -3.44
CA ILE A 251 -6.88 -1.20 -4.68
C ILE A 251 -7.84 -1.08 -5.87
N PRO A 252 -9.17 -1.36 -5.76
CA PRO A 252 -10.10 -1.23 -6.88
C PRO A 252 -10.29 0.21 -7.40
N GLU A 253 -9.87 1.20 -6.63
CA GLU A 253 -9.87 2.60 -7.07
C GLU A 253 -8.61 2.96 -7.89
N VAL A 254 -7.54 2.19 -7.72
CA VAL A 254 -6.27 2.32 -8.44
C VAL A 254 -6.27 1.47 -9.70
N VAL A 255 -6.47 0.16 -9.55
CA VAL A 255 -6.44 -0.84 -10.63
C VAL A 255 -7.83 -1.02 -11.22
N VAL A 256 -7.95 -0.89 -12.54
CA VAL A 256 -9.20 -1.14 -13.28
C VAL A 256 -9.15 -2.56 -13.87
N ASP A 257 -10.06 -3.42 -13.40
CA ASP A 257 -10.10 -4.83 -13.80
C ASP A 257 -10.31 -4.99 -15.31
N GLY A 258 -9.44 -5.80 -15.93
CA GLY A 258 -9.44 -6.06 -17.36
C GLY A 258 -8.89 -4.91 -18.23
N GLU A 259 -8.53 -3.76 -17.66
CA GLU A 259 -8.02 -2.60 -18.38
C GLU A 259 -6.57 -2.28 -18.02
N THR A 260 -6.24 -2.10 -16.73
CA THR A 260 -4.89 -1.81 -16.25
C THR A 260 -4.21 -3.00 -15.59
N GLY A 261 -4.92 -4.12 -15.50
CA GLY A 261 -4.51 -5.36 -14.86
C GLY A 261 -5.71 -6.23 -14.50
N TYR A 262 -5.55 -7.11 -13.51
CA TYR A 262 -6.62 -7.96 -13.02
C TYR A 262 -6.81 -7.81 -11.50
N LEU A 263 -8.07 -7.72 -11.09
CA LEU A 263 -8.47 -7.75 -9.68
C LEU A 263 -8.86 -9.17 -9.28
N VAL A 264 -8.18 -9.71 -8.29
CA VAL A 264 -8.47 -11.02 -7.69
C VAL A 264 -9.52 -10.84 -6.60
N PRO A 265 -10.73 -11.41 -6.74
CA PRO A 265 -11.76 -11.31 -5.73
C PRO A 265 -11.31 -11.90 -4.39
N ILE A 266 -11.64 -11.21 -3.30
CA ILE A 266 -11.35 -11.66 -1.95
C ILE A 266 -12.54 -11.40 -1.03
N ASP A 267 -13.16 -12.46 -0.54
CA ASP A 267 -14.13 -12.38 0.54
C ASP A 267 -13.40 -12.55 1.86
N GLN A 268 -13.63 -11.64 2.81
CA GLN A 268 -12.83 -11.54 4.03
C GLN A 268 -13.66 -11.73 5.29
N LEU A 269 -13.03 -12.26 6.35
CA LEU A 269 -13.64 -12.33 7.67
C LEU A 269 -13.87 -10.92 8.22
N HIS A 270 -15.01 -10.71 8.88
CA HIS A 270 -15.37 -9.43 9.50
C HIS A 270 -14.82 -9.29 10.94
N ASP A 271 -13.60 -9.80 11.16
CA ASP A 271 -12.92 -9.77 12.47
C ASP A 271 -11.76 -8.74 12.53
N GLY A 272 -11.60 -7.95 11.47
CA GLY A 272 -10.54 -6.96 11.34
C GLY A 272 -9.19 -7.54 10.89
N THR A 273 -9.06 -8.87 10.71
CA THR A 273 -7.78 -9.49 10.27
C THR A 273 -7.57 -9.38 8.77
N GLY A 274 -8.63 -9.20 7.98
CA GLY A 274 -8.57 -9.26 6.53
C GLY A 274 -8.33 -10.66 5.97
N THR A 275 -8.40 -11.71 6.80
CA THR A 275 -8.20 -13.10 6.38
C THR A 275 -9.25 -13.51 5.36
N PRO A 276 -8.86 -14.12 4.22
CA PRO A 276 -9.82 -14.66 3.26
C PRO A 276 -10.72 -15.73 3.89
N THR A 277 -12.03 -15.72 3.60
CA THR A 277 -12.98 -16.76 4.04
C THR A 277 -12.72 -18.09 3.35
N ASP A 278 -12.24 -18.06 2.12
CA ASP A 278 -11.79 -19.22 1.33
C ASP A 278 -10.37 -18.96 0.80
N PRO A 279 -9.33 -19.26 1.59
CA PRO A 279 -7.95 -19.05 1.20
C PRO A 279 -7.52 -19.82 -0.05
N ASP A 280 -8.05 -21.04 -0.24
CA ASP A 280 -7.66 -21.90 -1.36
C ASP A 280 -8.24 -21.35 -2.68
N LYS A 281 -9.48 -20.86 -2.66
CA LYS A 281 -10.07 -20.17 -3.80
C LYS A 281 -9.30 -18.88 -4.13
N PHE A 282 -8.98 -18.06 -3.14
CA PHE A 282 -8.21 -16.83 -3.36
C PHE A 282 -6.84 -17.11 -3.98
N VAL A 283 -6.15 -18.15 -3.52
CA VAL A 283 -4.86 -18.62 -4.07
C VAL A 283 -5.01 -19.08 -5.52
N ALA A 284 -6.05 -19.86 -5.83
CA ALA A 284 -6.29 -20.36 -7.19
C ALA A 284 -6.67 -19.23 -8.16
N ASP A 285 -7.53 -18.30 -7.75
CA ASP A 285 -7.92 -17.14 -8.54
C ASP A 285 -6.71 -16.22 -8.83
N MET A 286 -5.83 -16.04 -7.84
CA MET A 286 -4.58 -15.29 -7.99
C MET A 286 -3.65 -15.94 -9.02
N ALA A 287 -3.44 -17.24 -8.93
CA ALA A 287 -2.62 -17.98 -9.88
C ALA A 287 -3.17 -17.86 -11.31
N ALA A 288 -4.48 -18.03 -11.47
CA ALA A 288 -5.14 -17.91 -12.78
C ALA A 288 -5.01 -16.48 -13.37
N ALA A 289 -5.09 -15.44 -12.53
CA ALA A 289 -4.91 -14.06 -12.98
C ALA A 289 -3.46 -13.77 -13.40
N ILE A 290 -2.47 -14.31 -12.67
CA ILE A 290 -1.05 -14.22 -13.03
C ILE A 290 -0.82 -14.90 -14.38
N ASP A 291 -1.21 -16.16 -14.53
CA ASP A 291 -1.02 -16.90 -15.79
C ASP A 291 -1.70 -16.19 -16.95
N LYS A 292 -2.87 -15.61 -16.75
CA LYS A 292 -3.62 -14.90 -17.79
C LYS A 292 -2.88 -13.67 -18.30
N VAL A 293 -2.26 -12.86 -17.43
CA VAL A 293 -1.52 -11.68 -17.86
C VAL A 293 -0.16 -12.06 -18.46
N MET A 294 0.49 -13.10 -17.92
CA MET A 294 1.82 -13.53 -18.37
C MET A 294 1.81 -14.32 -19.67
N ALA A 295 0.67 -14.94 -20.03
CA ALA A 295 0.52 -15.72 -21.26
C ALA A 295 0.39 -14.85 -22.54
N ASP A 296 0.03 -13.58 -22.41
CA ASP A 296 -0.19 -12.66 -23.53
C ASP A 296 0.61 -11.36 -23.38
N PRO A 297 1.86 -11.29 -23.88
CA PRO A 297 2.72 -10.10 -23.77
C PRO A 297 2.13 -8.84 -24.41
N GLU A 298 1.34 -8.97 -25.48
CA GLU A 298 0.71 -7.82 -26.13
C GLU A 298 -0.41 -7.24 -25.26
N LEU A 299 -1.21 -8.12 -24.63
CA LEU A 299 -2.21 -7.72 -23.65
C LEU A 299 -1.56 -7.08 -22.41
N ALA A 300 -0.51 -7.70 -21.89
CA ALA A 300 0.25 -7.17 -20.75
C ALA A 300 0.77 -5.76 -21.03
N LYS A 301 1.38 -5.55 -22.18
CA LYS A 301 1.86 -4.23 -22.62
C LYS A 301 0.74 -3.21 -22.77
N LYS A 302 -0.42 -3.62 -23.33
CA LYS A 302 -1.58 -2.73 -23.45
C LYS A 302 -2.12 -2.34 -22.07
N MET A 303 -2.23 -3.28 -21.14
CA MET A 303 -2.66 -3.01 -19.77
C MET A 303 -1.67 -2.10 -19.03
N GLY A 304 -0.36 -2.34 -19.19
CA GLY A 304 0.68 -1.50 -18.61
C GLY A 304 0.62 -0.07 -19.12
N GLN A 305 0.40 0.14 -20.43
CA GLN A 305 0.23 1.47 -21.00
C GLN A 305 -1.02 2.19 -20.45
N ALA A 306 -2.14 1.49 -20.35
CA ALA A 306 -3.36 2.03 -19.73
C ALA A 306 -3.14 2.38 -18.26
N GLY A 307 -2.38 1.54 -17.53
CA GLY A 307 -1.97 1.79 -16.16
C GLY A 307 -1.12 3.05 -16.03
N TYR A 308 -0.11 3.23 -16.88
CA TYR A 308 0.72 4.43 -16.92
C TYR A 308 -0.09 5.72 -17.14
N GLU A 309 -0.99 5.71 -18.12
CA GLU A 309 -1.85 6.84 -18.43
C GLU A 309 -2.76 7.17 -17.25
N ARG A 310 -3.37 6.16 -16.62
CA ARG A 310 -4.20 6.34 -15.44
C ARG A 310 -3.42 6.92 -14.26
N ALA A 311 -2.23 6.41 -13.95
CA ALA A 311 -1.38 6.91 -12.88
C ALA A 311 -1.02 8.38 -13.08
N ARG A 312 -0.64 8.77 -14.32
CA ARG A 312 -0.30 10.13 -14.71
C ARG A 312 -1.51 11.09 -14.59
N ASP A 313 -2.66 10.68 -15.09
CA ASP A 313 -3.79 11.59 -15.30
C ASP A 313 -4.67 11.74 -14.05
N HIS A 314 -4.72 10.73 -13.17
CA HIS A 314 -5.61 10.71 -12.00
C HIS A 314 -4.91 10.76 -10.65
N PHE A 315 -3.60 10.42 -10.60
CA PHE A 315 -2.88 10.28 -9.33
C PHE A 315 -1.59 11.11 -9.27
N SER A 316 -1.49 12.21 -10.03
CA SER A 316 -0.37 13.15 -9.88
C SER A 316 -0.51 13.95 -8.59
N TRP A 317 0.62 14.27 -7.93
CA TRP A 317 0.61 15.10 -6.72
C TRP A 317 0.04 16.51 -6.96
N GLU A 318 0.18 17.06 -8.17
CA GLU A 318 -0.40 18.36 -8.50
C GLU A 318 -1.92 18.37 -8.32
N SER A 319 -2.62 17.36 -8.88
CA SER A 319 -4.08 17.21 -8.74
C SER A 319 -4.51 16.94 -7.30
N ILE A 320 -3.76 16.12 -6.58
CA ILE A 320 -4.05 15.73 -5.18
C ILE A 320 -3.81 16.91 -4.23
N ALA A 321 -2.76 17.71 -4.45
CA ALA A 321 -2.48 18.89 -3.65
C ALA A 321 -3.60 19.93 -3.75
N ASP A 322 -4.14 20.18 -4.94
CA ASP A 322 -5.27 21.10 -5.14
C ASP A 322 -6.52 20.65 -4.37
N GLN A 323 -6.83 19.36 -4.37
CA GLN A 323 -7.94 18.81 -3.58
C GLN A 323 -7.70 19.00 -2.07
N THR A 324 -6.47 18.74 -1.59
CA THR A 324 -6.10 18.95 -0.19
C THR A 324 -6.21 20.41 0.21
N VAL A 325 -5.75 21.35 -0.63
CA VAL A 325 -5.89 22.79 -0.39
C VAL A 325 -7.36 23.21 -0.34
N GLN A 326 -8.23 22.58 -1.16
CA GLN A 326 -9.65 22.86 -1.10
C GLN A 326 -10.26 22.43 0.25
N VAL A 327 -9.85 21.26 0.78
CA VAL A 327 -10.25 20.81 2.14
C VAL A 327 -9.87 21.86 3.20
N TYR A 328 -8.67 22.44 3.13
CA TYR A 328 -8.24 23.48 4.09
C TYR A 328 -9.12 24.73 3.99
N ARG A 329 -9.43 25.19 2.76
CA ARG A 329 -10.28 26.35 2.52
C ARG A 329 -11.67 26.16 3.08
N ASP A 330 -12.25 24.96 2.89
CA ASP A 330 -13.59 24.63 3.39
C ASP A 330 -13.62 24.65 4.93
N VAL A 331 -12.65 24.02 5.58
CA VAL A 331 -12.51 23.99 7.05
C VAL A 331 -12.35 25.40 7.64
N LEU A 332 -11.51 26.24 7.03
CA LEU A 332 -11.30 27.60 7.48
C LEU A 332 -12.53 28.51 7.25
N ALA A 333 -13.32 28.23 6.21
CA ALA A 333 -14.56 28.97 5.93
C ALA A 333 -15.69 28.61 6.91
N GLU A 334 -15.79 27.36 7.34
CA GLU A 334 -16.80 26.88 8.29
C GLU A 334 -16.62 27.47 9.73
N ARG A 335 -15.44 27.98 10.06
CA ARG A 335 -15.13 28.60 11.36
C ARG A 335 -15.26 30.12 11.39
N ARG A 336 -15.54 30.77 10.25
CA ARG A 336 -15.83 32.20 10.15
C ARG A 336 -17.32 32.47 10.32
#